data_f79f1367951b53426df538be5fb710fe
#
_entry.id   f79f1367951b53426df538be5fb710fe
#
_cell.length_a   1.000
_cell.length_b   1.000
_cell.length_c   1.000
_cell.angle_alpha   90.00
_cell.angle_beta   90.00
_cell.angle_gamma   90.00
#
_symmetry.space_group_name_H-M   'P 1'
#
loop_
_entity.id
_entity.type
_entity.pdbx_description
1 polymer ?
#
loop_
_entity_poly.entity_id
_entity_poly.type
_entity_poly.pdbx_seq_one_letter_code
_entity_poly.pdbx_strand_id
1 'polypeptide(L)' 'GEVYALATNDGIVVKQLQPSEKEGFVRCVSFNSEDGFKPYDLPVTEISDWAIVIGVINISMFA' A
#
# COMPACT_ATOMS: atom_id res chain seq x y z
N GLY A 1 -1.39 11.15 1.48
CA GLY A 1 -0.40 10.33 2.15
C GLY A 1 0.56 9.68 1.18
N GLU A 2 1.59 9.12 1.70
CA GLU A 2 2.59 8.44 0.90
C GLU A 2 2.05 7.11 0.38
N VAL A 3 2.46 6.74 -0.82
CA VAL A 3 2.13 5.46 -1.41
C VAL A 3 3.29 4.50 -1.16
N TYR A 4 2.95 3.31 -0.70
CA TYR A 4 3.94 2.30 -0.33
C TYR A 4 3.68 1.01 -1.09
N ALA A 5 4.76 0.34 -1.45
CA ALA A 5 4.71 -1.06 -1.85
C ALA A 5 5.06 -1.89 -0.61
N LEU A 6 4.20 -2.81 -0.26
CA LEU A 6 4.33 -3.63 0.95
C LEU A 6 4.43 -5.10 0.57
N ALA A 7 5.45 -5.77 1.09
CA ALA A 7 5.51 -7.23 1.03
C ALA A 7 4.74 -7.78 2.24
N THR A 8 3.63 -8.44 1.96
CA THR A 8 2.75 -8.97 2.99
C THR A 8 2.62 -10.49 2.85
N ASN A 9 1.90 -11.10 3.76
CA ASN A 9 1.60 -12.53 3.70
C ASN A 9 0.84 -12.91 2.43
N ASP A 10 0.11 -11.96 1.84
CA ASP A 10 -0.67 -12.18 0.63
C ASP A 10 0.05 -11.72 -0.63
N GLY A 11 1.33 -11.38 -0.54
CA GLY A 11 2.11 -10.90 -1.66
C GLY A 11 2.37 -9.40 -1.60
N ILE A 12 2.74 -8.83 -2.74
CA ILE A 12 3.04 -7.40 -2.82
C ILE A 12 1.76 -6.64 -3.08
N VAL A 13 1.50 -5.64 -2.25
CA VAL A 13 0.37 -4.72 -2.44
C VAL A 13 0.89 -3.29 -2.46
N VAL A 14 0.20 -2.42 -3.20
CA VAL A 14 0.54 -1.00 -3.30
C VAL A 14 -0.62 -0.20 -2.72
N LYS A 15 -0.37 0.52 -1.65
CA LYS A 15 -1.40 1.23 -0.90
C LYS A 15 -0.87 2.55 -0.36
N GLN A 16 -1.78 3.49 -0.15
CA GLN A 16 -1.49 4.63 0.70
C GLN A 16 -1.61 4.17 2.15
N LEU A 17 -0.69 4.63 2.98
CA LEU A 17 -0.72 4.29 4.40
C LEU A 17 -1.09 5.51 5.23
N GLN A 18 -1.92 5.28 6.21
CA GLN A 18 -2.32 6.28 7.18
C GLN A 18 -2.15 5.70 8.57
N PRO A 19 -2.00 6.56 9.59
CA PRO A 19 -2.01 6.06 10.96
C PRO A 19 -3.33 5.35 11.27
N SER A 20 -3.25 4.22 11.95
CA SER A 20 -4.43 3.53 12.45
C SER A 20 -4.68 3.92 13.89
N GLU A 21 -5.95 3.92 14.30
CA GLU A 21 -6.31 4.09 15.70
C GLU A 21 -5.92 2.88 16.54
N LYS A 22 -5.71 1.74 15.89
CA LYS A 22 -5.28 0.52 16.56
C LYS A 22 -3.77 0.49 16.65
N GLU A 23 -3.26 0.33 17.87
CA GLU A 23 -1.83 0.19 18.08
C GLU A 23 -1.33 -1.08 17.40
N GLY A 24 -0.19 -0.97 16.70
CA GLY A 24 0.40 -2.09 15.98
C GLY A 24 -0.19 -2.33 14.60
N PHE A 25 -1.06 -1.44 14.13
CA PHE A 25 -1.68 -1.53 12.81
C PHE A 25 -1.39 -0.29 12.00
N VAL A 26 -1.46 -0.41 10.70
CA VAL A 26 -1.49 0.73 9.78
C VAL A 26 -2.76 0.64 8.95
N ARG A 27 -3.30 1.80 8.60
CA ARG A 27 -4.50 1.86 7.77
C ARG A 27 -4.08 1.90 6.32
N CYS A 28 -4.55 0.93 5.56
CA CYS A 28 -4.27 0.80 4.14
C CYS A 28 -5.43 1.35 3.34
N VAL A 29 -5.14 2.28 2.45
CA VAL A 29 -6.16 2.94 1.63
C VAL A 29 -5.80 2.73 0.17
N SER A 30 -6.76 2.23 -0.60
CA SER A 30 -6.59 2.12 -2.04
C SER A 30 -6.63 3.51 -2.65
N PHE A 31 -5.68 3.81 -3.53
CA PHE A 31 -5.69 5.07 -4.24
C PHE A 31 -6.56 5.02 -5.50
N ASN A 32 -7.08 3.86 -5.83
CA ASN A 32 -8.02 3.68 -6.95
C ASN A 32 -9.41 3.41 -6.39
N SER A 33 -10.18 4.48 -6.19
CA SER A 33 -11.50 4.38 -5.60
C SER A 33 -12.52 3.67 -6.48
N GLU A 34 -12.23 3.52 -7.77
CA GLU A 34 -13.14 2.84 -8.69
C GLU A 34 -13.23 1.35 -8.41
N ASP A 35 -12.25 0.79 -7.74
CA ASP A 35 -12.23 -0.63 -7.43
C ASP A 35 -13.17 -1.00 -6.29
N GLY A 36 -13.77 -0.02 -5.62
CA GLY A 36 -14.69 -0.28 -4.53
C GLY A 36 -14.06 -0.86 -3.28
N PHE A 37 -12.75 -0.84 -3.18
CA PHE A 37 -12.05 -1.35 -2.01
C PHE A 37 -12.18 -0.38 -0.86
N LYS A 38 -12.54 -0.91 0.30
CA LYS A 38 -12.64 -0.13 1.53
C LYS A 38 -11.31 -0.10 2.25
N PRO A 39 -11.01 1.00 2.95
CA PRO A 39 -9.82 1.01 3.81
C PRO A 39 -9.87 -0.09 4.85
N TYR A 40 -8.71 -0.61 5.20
CA TYR A 40 -8.60 -1.66 6.22
C TYR A 40 -7.35 -1.46 7.04
N ASP A 41 -7.35 -2.01 8.24
CA ASP A 41 -6.18 -2.00 9.11
C ASP A 41 -5.37 -3.27 8.89
N LEU A 42 -4.06 -3.09 8.72
CA LEU A 42 -3.12 -4.18 8.50
C LEU A 42 -2.18 -4.26 9.69
N PRO A 43 -2.03 -5.44 10.32
CA PRO A 43 -1.03 -5.60 11.37
C PRO A 43 0.38 -5.34 10.81
N VAL A 44 1.14 -4.53 11.50
CA VAL A 44 2.50 -4.21 11.08
C VAL A 44 3.37 -5.47 11.00
N THR A 45 3.05 -6.46 11.83
CA THR A 45 3.77 -7.74 11.85
C THR A 45 3.60 -8.56 10.57
N GLU A 46 2.59 -8.26 9.75
CA GLU A 46 2.41 -8.95 8.48
C GLU A 46 3.21 -8.31 7.34
N ILE A 47 3.87 -7.19 7.60
CA ILE A 47 4.68 -6.49 6.61
C ILE A 47 6.12 -6.94 6.80
N SER A 48 6.64 -7.70 5.83
CA SER A 48 8.02 -8.19 5.89
C SER A 48 9.01 -7.22 5.25
N ASP A 49 8.55 -6.36 4.35
CA ASP A 49 9.38 -5.35 3.72
C ASP A 49 8.49 -4.26 3.14
N TRP A 50 9.07 -3.10 2.85
CA TRP A 50 8.32 -1.99 2.29
C TRP A 50 9.24 -1.03 1.55
N ALA A 51 8.65 -0.27 0.62
CA ALA A 51 9.33 0.78 -0.11
C ALA A 51 8.36 1.90 -0.40
N ILE A 52 8.85 3.12 -0.38
CA ILE A 52 8.05 4.29 -0.76
C ILE A 52 8.03 4.38 -2.28
N VAL A 53 6.84 4.55 -2.84
CA VAL A 53 6.67 4.77 -4.27
C VAL A 53 6.75 6.27 -4.51
N ILE A 54 7.84 6.71 -5.11
CA ILE A 54 8.10 8.15 -5.33
C ILE A 54 7.71 8.62 -6.72
N GLY A 55 7.28 7.69 -7.56
CA GLY A 55 6.80 8.04 -8.89
C GLY A 55 6.45 6.80 -9.67
N VAL A 56 5.64 6.99 -10.70
CA VAL A 56 5.30 5.95 -11.64
C VAL A 56 5.88 6.34 -12.98
N ILE A 57 6.77 5.50 -13.50
CA ILE A 57 7.39 5.72 -14.81
C ILE A 57 6.76 4.72 -15.77
N ASN A 58 6.17 5.25 -16.82
CA ASN A 58 5.67 4.41 -17.89
C ASN A 58 6.75 4.30 -18.96
N ILE A 59 7.30 3.10 -19.12
CA ILE A 59 8.38 2.83 -20.07
C ILE A 59 7.82 2.07 -21.29
N SER A 60 6.62 2.37 -21.68
CA SER A 60 5.97 1.73 -22.82
C SER A 60 6.61 2.13 -24.15
N MET A 61 7.42 3.14 -24.17
CA MET A 61 8.08 3.62 -25.39
C MET A 61 9.01 2.61 -26.03
N PHE A 62 9.33 1.57 -25.31
CA PHE A 62 10.18 0.51 -25.85
C PHE A 62 9.37 -0.64 -26.44
N ALA A 63 8.10 -0.52 -26.37
CA ALA A 63 7.22 -1.54 -26.94
C ALA A 63 7.21 -1.48 -28.47
#